data_f7f017f7e9841fece312c1786f4f952c
#
_entry.id   f7f017f7e9841fece312c1786f4f952c
#
_cell.length_a   1.000
_cell.length_b   1.000
_cell.length_c   1.000
_cell.angle_alpha   90.00
_cell.angle_beta   90.00
_cell.angle_gamma   90.00
#
_symmetry.space_group_name_H-M   'P 1'
#
loop_
_entity.id
_entity.type
_entity.pdbx_description
1 polymer ?
#
loop_
_entity_poly.entity_id
_entity_poly.type
_entity_poly.pdbx_seq_one_letter_code
_entity_poly.pdbx_strand_id
1 'polypeptide(L)'
;MPKLIIVENPDHWQFNLEDVEVITPSKYISGEAYQETKGVKVINLCKSFQYQSIGYYVSLLAEARKHKVLPGISTIQDLRFPSILREDFQDFDDLIQNSFKNVSQDKVEFDIYFGITQEENLNKLAKQLFQYIPAPSLSVTFTKRSKWVLQSIKPLSFGEVPEEEMTLLRTAAEKYLQRKRDVRPDKKKYDLAILVDPDDPNPPSDEKLCRNLSKQGTRQVFM
;
A
#
# COMPACT_ATOMS: atom_id res chain seq x y z
N MET A 1 1.00 -13.92 -16.91
CA MET A 1 1.16 -12.54 -16.46
C MET A 1 2.49 -12.48 -15.73
N PRO A 2 3.52 -11.80 -16.25
CA PRO A 2 4.82 -11.76 -15.63
C PRO A 2 4.74 -11.17 -14.22
N LYS A 3 5.52 -11.72 -13.30
CA LYS A 3 5.55 -11.32 -11.89
C LYS A 3 6.98 -10.93 -11.53
N LEU A 4 7.16 -9.76 -10.95
CA LEU A 4 8.45 -9.23 -10.55
C LEU A 4 8.46 -8.93 -9.07
N ILE A 5 9.55 -9.29 -8.39
CA ILE A 5 9.90 -8.81 -7.06
C ILE A 5 11.14 -7.94 -7.21
N ILE A 6 11.06 -6.73 -6.69
CA ILE A 6 12.14 -5.75 -6.79
C ILE A 6 12.73 -5.52 -5.41
N VAL A 7 14.01 -5.84 -5.27
CA VAL A 7 14.82 -5.70 -4.06
C VAL A 7 16.19 -5.14 -4.41
N GLU A 8 16.82 -4.37 -3.52
CA GLU A 8 18.15 -3.80 -3.78
C GLU A 8 19.21 -4.87 -3.97
N ASN A 9 19.14 -5.94 -3.19
CA ASN A 9 20.06 -7.07 -3.29
C ASN A 9 19.29 -8.38 -3.51
N PRO A 10 19.17 -8.85 -4.76
CA PRO A 10 18.50 -10.12 -5.07
C PRO A 10 19.10 -11.34 -4.39
N ASP A 11 20.39 -11.32 -4.05
CA ASP A 11 21.06 -12.45 -3.39
C ASP A 11 20.54 -12.68 -1.96
N HIS A 12 19.96 -11.64 -1.33
CA HIS A 12 19.29 -11.79 -0.04
C HIS A 12 17.92 -12.45 -0.16
N TRP A 13 17.33 -12.49 -1.36
CA TRP A 13 16.09 -13.20 -1.61
C TRP A 13 16.36 -14.68 -1.90
N GLN A 14 16.46 -15.47 -0.85
CA GLN A 14 16.80 -16.90 -0.94
C GLN A 14 15.63 -17.82 -1.33
N PHE A 15 14.51 -17.24 -1.72
CA PHE A 15 13.32 -18.01 -2.03
C PHE A 15 13.12 -18.16 -3.53
N ASN A 16 12.87 -19.40 -3.95
CA ASN A 16 12.48 -19.69 -5.32
C ASN A 16 10.94 -19.70 -5.42
N LEU A 17 10.37 -18.71 -6.11
CA LEU A 17 8.95 -18.62 -6.39
C LEU A 17 8.70 -18.91 -7.86
N GLU A 18 7.75 -19.80 -8.14
CA GLU A 18 7.41 -20.20 -9.50
C GLU A 18 6.88 -19.01 -10.32
N ASP A 19 7.38 -18.84 -11.54
CA ASP A 19 7.02 -17.76 -12.46
C ASP A 19 7.28 -16.34 -11.92
N VAL A 20 8.24 -16.15 -11.01
CA VAL A 20 8.60 -14.86 -10.43
C VAL A 20 10.07 -14.55 -10.71
N GLU A 21 10.32 -13.41 -11.33
CA GLU A 21 11.67 -12.89 -11.50
C GLU A 21 12.01 -11.92 -10.37
N VAL A 22 13.17 -12.10 -9.74
CA VAL A 22 13.68 -11.19 -8.71
C VAL A 22 14.77 -10.32 -9.32
N ILE A 23 14.59 -9.01 -9.27
CA ILE A 23 15.49 -8.07 -9.93
C ILE A 23 15.82 -6.86 -9.07
N THR A 24 16.90 -6.18 -9.43
CA THR A 24 17.25 -4.90 -8.80
C THR A 24 16.37 -3.76 -9.31
N PRO A 25 16.18 -2.69 -8.50
CA PRO A 25 15.51 -1.48 -8.94
C PRO A 25 16.12 -0.88 -10.20
N SER A 26 17.44 -0.84 -10.29
CA SER A 26 18.16 -0.29 -11.46
C SER A 26 17.84 -1.09 -12.73
N LYS A 27 17.83 -2.42 -12.67
CA LYS A 27 17.45 -3.27 -13.80
C LYS A 27 16.02 -3.03 -14.25
N TYR A 28 15.08 -2.82 -13.31
CA TYR A 28 13.70 -2.49 -13.64
C TYR A 28 13.56 -1.12 -14.28
N ILE A 29 14.23 -0.11 -13.73
CA ILE A 29 14.13 1.28 -14.20
C ILE A 29 14.70 1.44 -15.60
N SER A 30 15.91 0.90 -15.84
CA SER A 30 16.63 1.00 -17.13
C SER A 30 16.22 -0.04 -18.18
N GLY A 31 15.53 -1.11 -17.78
CA GLY A 31 15.25 -2.25 -18.64
C GLY A 31 14.19 -1.95 -19.70
N GLU A 32 14.58 -1.94 -20.97
CA GLU A 32 13.69 -1.75 -22.11
C GLU A 32 12.61 -2.85 -22.18
N ALA A 33 12.97 -4.09 -21.83
CA ALA A 33 12.06 -5.24 -21.84
C ALA A 33 10.80 -5.01 -20.99
N TYR A 34 10.89 -4.22 -19.90
CA TYR A 34 9.75 -3.94 -19.03
C TYR A 34 8.93 -2.74 -19.48
N GLN A 35 9.41 -1.92 -20.43
CA GLN A 35 8.69 -0.74 -20.91
C GLN A 35 7.50 -1.10 -21.79
N GLU A 36 7.65 -2.15 -22.59
CA GLU A 36 6.63 -2.57 -23.56
C GLU A 36 5.74 -3.71 -23.02
N THR A 37 6.18 -4.41 -21.97
CA THR A 37 5.44 -5.55 -21.41
C THR A 37 4.23 -5.08 -20.62
N LYS A 38 3.02 -5.39 -21.08
CA LYS A 38 1.78 -5.03 -20.41
C LYS A 38 1.41 -6.04 -19.31
N GLY A 39 0.74 -5.52 -18.29
CA GLY A 39 0.10 -6.36 -17.28
C GLY A 39 1.06 -7.04 -16.31
N VAL A 40 2.28 -6.55 -16.17
CA VAL A 40 3.25 -7.06 -15.19
C VAL A 40 2.73 -6.80 -13.77
N LYS A 41 2.88 -7.78 -12.89
CA LYS A 41 2.64 -7.62 -11.45
C LYS A 41 3.98 -7.35 -10.76
N VAL A 42 4.11 -6.22 -10.08
CA VAL A 42 5.34 -5.76 -9.44
C VAL A 42 5.15 -5.69 -7.94
N ILE A 43 5.97 -6.41 -7.19
CA ILE A 43 6.12 -6.25 -5.75
C ILE A 43 7.40 -5.46 -5.51
N ASN A 44 7.26 -4.26 -4.97
CA ASN A 44 8.36 -3.38 -4.67
C ASN A 44 8.71 -3.48 -3.18
N LEU A 45 9.81 -4.14 -2.87
CA LEU A 45 10.36 -4.36 -1.53
C LEU A 45 11.62 -3.51 -1.29
N CYS A 46 11.74 -2.39 -2.00
CA CYS A 46 12.84 -1.46 -1.82
C CYS A 46 12.89 -0.89 -0.40
N LYS A 47 14.11 -0.56 0.03
CA LYS A 47 14.41 -0.06 1.37
C LYS A 47 13.72 1.26 1.71
N SER A 48 13.47 2.11 0.72
CA SER A 48 12.88 3.43 0.95
C SER A 48 11.86 3.80 -0.10
N PHE A 49 10.74 4.36 0.35
CA PHE A 49 9.70 4.96 -0.49
C PHE A 49 9.62 6.49 -0.32
N GLN A 50 10.63 7.10 0.27
CA GLN A 50 10.70 8.55 0.36
C GLN A 50 10.73 9.18 -1.04
N TYR A 51 10.23 10.41 -1.15
CA TYR A 51 10.26 11.15 -2.39
C TYR A 51 11.69 11.18 -2.97
N GLN A 52 11.82 10.92 -4.27
CA GLN A 52 13.08 10.77 -4.99
C GLN A 52 13.95 9.55 -4.60
N SER A 53 13.49 8.65 -3.74
CA SER A 53 14.18 7.39 -3.51
C SER A 53 14.00 6.44 -4.71
N ILE A 54 14.89 5.44 -4.82
CA ILE A 54 14.82 4.47 -5.91
C ILE A 54 13.51 3.65 -5.85
N GLY A 55 13.03 3.30 -4.65
CA GLY A 55 11.76 2.58 -4.50
C GLY A 55 10.56 3.45 -4.89
N TYR A 56 10.59 4.76 -4.63
CA TYR A 56 9.57 5.68 -5.13
C TYR A 56 9.53 5.67 -6.67
N TYR A 57 10.68 5.75 -7.33
CA TYR A 57 10.73 5.72 -8.79
C TYR A 57 10.31 4.37 -9.38
N VAL A 58 10.59 3.27 -8.72
CA VAL A 58 10.08 1.94 -9.14
C VAL A 58 8.55 1.95 -9.20
N SER A 59 7.89 2.39 -8.14
CA SER A 59 6.41 2.44 -8.10
C SER A 59 5.86 3.44 -9.11
N LEU A 60 6.47 4.61 -9.25
CA LEU A 60 6.05 5.64 -10.21
C LEU A 60 6.12 5.15 -11.65
N LEU A 61 7.25 4.55 -12.02
CA LEU A 61 7.43 4.01 -13.38
C LEU A 61 6.55 2.78 -13.64
N ALA A 62 6.31 1.96 -12.62
CA ALA A 62 5.40 0.83 -12.76
C ALA A 62 3.97 1.30 -13.10
N GLU A 63 3.46 2.31 -12.42
CA GLU A 63 2.15 2.89 -12.75
C GLU A 63 2.15 3.54 -14.14
N ALA A 64 3.20 4.29 -14.50
CA ALA A 64 3.34 4.90 -15.82
C ALA A 64 3.34 3.85 -16.94
N ARG A 65 3.98 2.70 -16.72
CA ARG A 65 4.00 1.53 -17.62
C ARG A 65 2.71 0.70 -17.58
N LYS A 66 1.71 1.10 -16.78
CA LYS A 66 0.47 0.35 -16.54
C LYS A 66 0.70 -1.05 -15.97
N HIS A 67 1.75 -1.20 -15.19
CA HIS A 67 1.99 -2.37 -14.36
C HIS A 67 1.17 -2.28 -13.07
N LYS A 68 0.87 -3.43 -12.48
CA LYS A 68 0.20 -3.50 -11.19
C LYS A 68 1.23 -3.55 -10.08
N VAL A 69 1.50 -2.43 -9.46
CA VAL A 69 2.55 -2.32 -8.44
C VAL A 69 1.98 -2.30 -7.03
N LEU A 70 2.73 -2.87 -6.11
CA LEU A 70 2.49 -2.85 -4.68
C LEU A 70 3.82 -2.48 -3.96
N PRO A 71 3.86 -1.37 -3.19
CA PRO A 71 2.84 -0.35 -3.02
C PRO A 71 2.70 0.56 -4.25
N GLY A 72 1.48 1.03 -4.51
CA GLY A 72 1.23 2.08 -5.49
C GLY A 72 1.60 3.48 -4.97
N ILE A 73 1.67 4.46 -5.85
CA ILE A 73 2.04 5.84 -5.49
C ILE A 73 1.05 6.44 -4.49
N SER A 74 -0.24 6.19 -4.64
CA SER A 74 -1.24 6.67 -3.68
C SER A 74 -0.97 6.12 -2.27
N THR A 75 -0.66 4.83 -2.15
CA THR A 75 -0.31 4.20 -0.86
C THR A 75 0.95 4.80 -0.25
N ILE A 76 1.98 5.05 -1.08
CA ILE A 76 3.22 5.70 -0.64
C ILE A 76 2.92 7.12 -0.12
N GLN A 77 2.05 7.86 -0.79
CA GLN A 77 1.65 9.20 -0.35
C GLN A 77 0.88 9.16 0.98
N ASP A 78 -0.07 8.23 1.13
CA ASP A 78 -0.84 8.07 2.37
C ASP A 78 0.05 7.77 3.57
N LEU A 79 1.03 6.87 3.39
CA LEU A 79 1.99 6.53 4.44
C LEU A 79 2.86 7.71 4.88
N ARG A 80 2.96 8.79 4.08
CA ARG A 80 3.66 10.03 4.45
C ARG A 80 2.85 10.93 5.38
N PHE A 81 1.53 10.74 5.47
CA PHE A 81 0.63 11.56 6.27
C PHE A 81 -0.11 10.74 7.34
N PRO A 82 0.61 10.28 8.39
CA PRO A 82 0.02 9.41 9.42
C PRO A 82 -1.17 10.03 10.17
N SER A 83 -1.29 11.35 10.19
CA SER A 83 -2.43 12.05 10.80
C SER A 83 -3.73 11.76 10.07
N ILE A 84 -3.71 11.82 8.73
CA ILE A 84 -4.88 11.52 7.90
C ILE A 84 -5.27 10.07 8.06
N LEU A 85 -4.29 9.16 8.06
CA LEU A 85 -4.55 7.74 8.27
C LEU A 85 -5.24 7.47 9.62
N ARG A 86 -4.84 8.18 10.69
CA ARG A 86 -5.47 8.00 12.01
C ARG A 86 -6.94 8.39 12.06
N GLU A 87 -7.33 9.43 11.34
CA GLU A 87 -8.73 9.84 11.23
C GLU A 87 -9.56 8.78 10.51
N ASP A 88 -9.05 8.26 9.42
CA ASP A 88 -9.69 7.21 8.63
C ASP A 88 -9.84 5.88 9.41
N PHE A 89 -8.92 5.59 10.34
CA PHE A 89 -8.98 4.38 11.18
C PHE A 89 -10.05 4.44 12.26
N GLN A 90 -10.76 5.54 12.45
CA GLN A 90 -11.92 5.59 13.33
C GLN A 90 -13.04 4.64 12.85
N ASP A 91 -13.15 4.42 11.55
CA ASP A 91 -14.12 3.46 10.98
C ASP A 91 -13.81 1.99 11.37
N PHE A 92 -12.60 1.71 11.86
CA PHE A 92 -12.16 0.40 12.29
C PHE A 92 -12.11 0.25 13.82
N ASP A 93 -12.66 1.23 14.57
CA ASP A 93 -12.52 1.27 16.02
C ASP A 93 -13.00 -0.04 16.68
N ASP A 94 -14.19 -0.52 16.35
CA ASP A 94 -14.71 -1.78 16.89
C ASP A 94 -13.78 -2.97 16.63
N LEU A 95 -13.20 -3.05 15.45
CA LEU A 95 -12.26 -4.12 15.12
C LEU A 95 -10.98 -3.99 15.93
N ILE A 96 -10.45 -2.78 16.10
CA ILE A 96 -9.25 -2.49 16.89
C ILE A 96 -9.48 -2.88 18.36
N GLN A 97 -10.57 -2.38 18.98
CA GLN A 97 -10.87 -2.68 20.38
C GLN A 97 -11.07 -4.18 20.62
N ASN A 98 -11.77 -4.87 19.70
CA ASN A 98 -11.99 -6.32 19.79
C ASN A 98 -10.70 -7.11 19.63
N SER A 99 -9.79 -6.68 18.74
CA SER A 99 -8.51 -7.37 18.49
C SER A 99 -7.60 -7.33 19.72
N PHE A 100 -7.67 -6.27 20.51
CA PHE A 100 -6.83 -6.08 21.69
C PHE A 100 -7.56 -6.27 23.04
N LYS A 101 -8.77 -6.83 23.03
CA LYS A 101 -9.60 -7.00 24.24
C LYS A 101 -8.88 -7.73 25.38
N ASN A 102 -8.08 -8.73 25.06
CA ASN A 102 -7.40 -9.59 26.04
C ASN A 102 -5.92 -9.21 26.22
N VAL A 103 -5.48 -8.08 25.68
CA VAL A 103 -4.10 -7.63 25.79
C VAL A 103 -3.94 -6.80 27.05
N SER A 104 -3.01 -7.20 27.93
CA SER A 104 -2.70 -6.51 29.18
C SER A 104 -1.68 -5.39 29.06
N GLN A 105 -0.94 -5.35 27.98
CA GLN A 105 0.06 -4.32 27.68
C GLN A 105 -0.62 -3.05 27.16
N ASP A 106 0.01 -1.89 27.34
CA ASP A 106 -0.51 -0.61 26.83
C ASP A 106 0.07 -0.24 25.44
N LYS A 107 0.98 -1.05 24.93
CA LYS A 107 1.57 -0.91 23.58
C LYS A 107 1.68 -2.28 22.94
N VAL A 108 1.25 -2.37 21.68
CA VAL A 108 1.42 -3.54 20.82
C VAL A 108 2.07 -3.11 19.52
N GLU A 109 3.09 -3.84 19.09
CA GLU A 109 3.76 -3.66 17.82
C GLU A 109 3.82 -5.00 17.11
N PHE A 110 3.49 -5.04 15.82
CA PHE A 110 3.51 -6.25 15.01
C PHE A 110 3.68 -5.90 13.53
N ASP A 111 4.19 -6.88 12.80
CA ASP A 111 4.44 -6.74 11.38
C ASP A 111 3.37 -7.44 10.54
N ILE A 112 3.10 -6.89 9.38
CA ILE A 112 2.07 -7.37 8.44
C ILE A 112 2.73 -7.62 7.09
N TYR A 113 2.55 -8.83 6.56
CA TYR A 113 3.04 -9.24 5.26
C TYR A 113 1.86 -9.59 4.35
N PHE A 114 1.56 -8.74 3.36
CA PHE A 114 0.42 -8.92 2.43
C PHE A 114 -0.92 -9.20 3.14
N GLY A 115 -1.11 -8.59 4.31
CA GLY A 115 -2.31 -8.74 5.13
C GLY A 115 -2.33 -9.96 6.05
N ILE A 116 -1.18 -10.59 6.27
CA ILE A 116 -0.99 -11.70 7.21
C ILE A 116 0.04 -11.25 8.24
N THR A 117 -0.15 -11.63 9.49
CA THR A 117 0.78 -11.41 10.60
C THR A 117 1.05 -12.73 11.32
N GLN A 118 2.11 -12.78 12.13
CA GLN A 118 2.45 -13.95 12.93
C GLN A 118 1.39 -14.21 14.02
N GLU A 119 0.80 -13.15 14.54
CA GLU A 119 -0.23 -13.20 15.57
C GLU A 119 -1.59 -13.57 14.96
N GLU A 120 -1.99 -14.85 15.04
CA GLU A 120 -3.24 -15.35 14.43
C GLU A 120 -4.49 -14.55 14.81
N ASN A 121 -4.58 -14.12 16.09
CA ASN A 121 -5.68 -13.31 16.60
C ASN A 121 -5.74 -11.91 15.96
N LEU A 122 -4.64 -11.39 15.42
CA LEU A 122 -4.55 -10.10 14.73
C LEU A 122 -4.73 -10.20 13.20
N ASN A 123 -4.83 -11.39 12.62
CA ASN A 123 -4.94 -11.57 11.18
C ASN A 123 -6.16 -10.84 10.56
N LYS A 124 -7.26 -10.72 11.31
CA LYS A 124 -8.44 -9.98 10.84
C LYS A 124 -8.14 -8.50 10.70
N LEU A 125 -7.45 -7.93 11.69
CA LEU A 125 -6.99 -6.54 11.69
C LEU A 125 -5.92 -6.33 10.61
N ALA A 126 -4.92 -7.21 10.53
CA ALA A 126 -3.86 -7.16 9.53
C ALA A 126 -4.41 -7.17 8.09
N LYS A 127 -5.40 -8.02 7.82
CA LYS A 127 -6.07 -8.08 6.52
C LYS A 127 -6.81 -6.77 6.20
N GLN A 128 -7.49 -6.19 7.17
CA GLN A 128 -8.21 -4.93 6.99
C GLN A 128 -7.24 -3.76 6.74
N LEU A 129 -6.14 -3.71 7.52
CA LEU A 129 -5.08 -2.73 7.34
C LEU A 129 -4.47 -2.82 5.94
N PHE A 130 -4.18 -4.03 5.47
CA PHE A 130 -3.65 -4.25 4.12
C PHE A 130 -4.65 -3.89 3.01
N GLN A 131 -5.94 -4.07 3.21
CA GLN A 131 -6.95 -3.64 2.25
C GLN A 131 -7.02 -2.11 2.15
N TYR A 132 -6.80 -1.44 3.26
CA TYR A 132 -6.82 0.01 3.33
C TYR A 132 -5.50 0.64 2.87
N ILE A 133 -4.36 0.08 3.30
CA ILE A 133 -3.00 0.50 2.94
C ILE A 133 -2.30 -0.69 2.28
N PRO A 134 -2.50 -0.88 0.97
CA PRO A 134 -1.90 -2.00 0.27
C PRO A 134 -0.40 -1.80 0.07
N ALA A 135 0.39 -2.32 1.01
CA ALA A 135 1.85 -2.39 0.97
C ALA A 135 2.33 -3.82 1.26
N PRO A 136 3.45 -4.26 0.67
CA PRO A 136 3.95 -5.63 0.83
C PRO A 136 4.21 -6.00 2.29
N SER A 137 4.80 -5.08 3.01
CA SER A 137 5.19 -5.21 4.41
C SER A 137 4.99 -3.90 5.16
N LEU A 138 4.41 -3.98 6.34
CA LEU A 138 4.10 -2.85 7.20
C LEU A 138 4.46 -3.21 8.63
N SER A 139 5.09 -2.28 9.35
CA SER A 139 5.21 -2.33 10.81
C SER A 139 4.17 -1.40 11.42
N VAL A 140 3.40 -1.91 12.37
CA VAL A 140 2.23 -1.23 12.93
C VAL A 140 2.33 -1.19 14.45
N THR A 141 2.10 -0.02 15.01
CA THR A 141 2.09 0.19 16.46
C THR A 141 0.74 0.73 16.92
N PHE A 142 0.14 0.06 17.89
CA PHE A 142 -1.04 0.52 18.60
C PHE A 142 -0.69 0.86 20.05
N THR A 143 -1.34 1.88 20.59
CA THR A 143 -1.20 2.25 22.00
C THR A 143 -2.57 2.40 22.65
N LYS A 144 -2.65 1.99 23.92
CA LYS A 144 -3.82 2.14 24.75
C LYS A 144 -3.72 3.44 25.54
N ARG A 145 -4.75 4.27 25.38
CA ARG A 145 -4.99 5.46 26.24
C ARG A 145 -6.29 5.24 27.00
N SER A 146 -7.35 5.97 26.70
CA SER A 146 -8.72 5.60 27.08
C SER A 146 -9.25 4.41 26.25
N LYS A 147 -8.78 4.28 25.04
CA LYS A 147 -9.03 3.19 24.09
C LYS A 147 -7.77 2.91 23.27
N TRP A 148 -7.75 1.77 22.55
CA TRP A 148 -6.68 1.46 21.62
C TRP A 148 -6.73 2.36 20.40
N VAL A 149 -5.61 2.95 20.03
CA VAL A 149 -5.49 3.83 18.87
C VAL A 149 -4.24 3.48 18.06
N LEU A 150 -4.31 3.65 16.76
CA LEU A 150 -3.16 3.54 15.88
C LEU A 150 -2.16 4.65 16.21
N GLN A 151 -0.97 4.30 16.66
CA GLN A 151 0.10 5.24 16.92
C GLN A 151 0.95 5.46 15.68
N SER A 152 1.36 4.38 15.02
CA SER A 152 2.26 4.40 13.87
C SER A 152 1.94 3.29 12.89
N ILE A 153 2.09 3.58 11.61
CA ILE A 153 2.14 2.61 10.53
C ILE A 153 3.24 3.04 9.56
N LYS A 154 4.15 2.12 9.25
CA LYS A 154 5.32 2.39 8.42
C LYS A 154 5.55 1.23 7.45
N PRO A 155 6.03 1.50 6.23
CA PRO A 155 6.55 0.42 5.40
C PRO A 155 7.75 -0.22 6.09
N LEU A 156 7.82 -1.55 6.05
CA LEU A 156 8.96 -2.33 6.52
C LEU A 156 9.75 -2.75 5.29
N SER A 157 11.05 -2.43 5.27
CA SER A 157 11.92 -2.84 4.16
C SER A 157 12.28 -4.32 4.28
N PHE A 158 12.64 -4.94 3.14
CA PHE A 158 13.01 -6.36 3.14
C PHE A 158 14.18 -6.67 4.11
N GLY A 159 15.15 -5.76 4.24
CA GLY A 159 16.29 -5.93 5.14
C GLY A 159 15.99 -5.72 6.63
N GLU A 160 14.79 -5.23 6.97
CA GLU A 160 14.32 -5.04 8.35
C GLU A 160 13.43 -6.19 8.83
N VAL A 161 13.06 -7.11 7.94
CA VAL A 161 12.21 -8.26 8.28
C VAL A 161 12.99 -9.20 9.20
N PRO A 162 12.47 -9.56 10.38
CA PRO A 162 13.10 -10.53 11.26
C PRO A 162 13.29 -11.88 10.59
N GLU A 163 14.41 -12.57 10.88
CA GLU A 163 14.74 -13.84 10.24
C GLU A 163 13.66 -14.91 10.48
N GLU A 164 13.09 -14.94 11.68
CA GLU A 164 11.96 -15.80 12.04
C GLU A 164 10.69 -15.56 11.24
N GLU A 165 10.50 -14.35 10.71
CA GLU A 165 9.31 -13.98 9.92
C GLU A 165 9.52 -14.07 8.40
N MET A 166 10.74 -14.34 7.94
CA MET A 166 11.04 -14.49 6.50
C MET A 166 10.21 -15.57 5.82
N THR A 167 9.94 -16.67 6.49
CA THR A 167 9.07 -17.75 5.96
C THR A 167 7.63 -17.28 5.81
N LEU A 168 7.13 -16.46 6.74
CA LEU A 168 5.81 -15.87 6.68
C LEU A 168 5.70 -14.89 5.52
N LEU A 169 6.69 -13.98 5.37
CA LEU A 169 6.78 -13.04 4.24
C LEU A 169 6.72 -13.78 2.89
N ARG A 170 7.56 -14.84 2.74
CA ARG A 170 7.57 -15.66 1.53
C ARG A 170 6.21 -16.25 1.22
N THR A 171 5.62 -16.93 2.21
CA THR A 171 4.33 -17.60 2.04
C THR A 171 3.22 -16.60 1.71
N ALA A 172 3.25 -15.43 2.34
CA ALA A 172 2.31 -14.35 2.08
C ALA A 172 2.49 -13.75 0.68
N ALA A 173 3.74 -13.55 0.24
CA ALA A 173 4.06 -13.07 -1.12
C ALA A 173 3.57 -14.08 -2.18
N GLU A 174 3.84 -15.36 -1.98
CA GLU A 174 3.40 -16.43 -2.89
C GLU A 174 1.87 -16.45 -3.02
N LYS A 175 1.16 -16.46 -1.90
CA LYS A 175 -0.32 -16.40 -1.88
C LYS A 175 -0.84 -15.14 -2.56
N TYR A 176 -0.19 -14.00 -2.37
CA TYR A 176 -0.58 -12.75 -3.02
C TYR A 176 -0.38 -12.81 -4.53
N LEU A 177 0.75 -13.34 -4.99
CA LEU A 177 1.07 -13.46 -6.43
C LEU A 177 0.17 -14.45 -7.16
N GLN A 178 -0.37 -15.45 -6.47
CA GLN A 178 -1.33 -16.42 -7.03
C GLN A 178 -2.76 -15.86 -7.14
N ARG A 179 -3.08 -14.75 -6.46
CA ARG A 179 -4.43 -14.16 -6.52
C ARG A 179 -4.74 -13.64 -7.93
N LYS A 180 -5.92 -14.01 -8.44
CA LYS A 180 -6.42 -13.52 -9.75
C LYS A 180 -6.87 -12.06 -9.69
N ARG A 181 -7.31 -11.59 -8.50
CA ARG A 181 -7.76 -10.21 -8.28
C ARG A 181 -6.79 -9.49 -7.35
N ASP A 182 -6.43 -8.28 -7.73
CA ASP A 182 -5.60 -7.43 -6.89
C ASP A 182 -6.45 -6.77 -5.80
N VAL A 183 -5.80 -6.46 -4.68
CA VAL A 183 -6.39 -5.61 -3.65
C VAL A 183 -6.49 -4.21 -4.23
N ARG A 184 -7.70 -3.72 -4.40
CA ARG A 184 -7.95 -2.31 -4.73
C ARG A 184 -8.49 -1.65 -3.48
N PRO A 185 -7.94 -0.52 -3.05
CA PRO A 185 -8.57 0.27 -2.02
C PRO A 185 -9.94 0.72 -2.57
N ASP A 186 -10.99 0.21 -1.95
CA ASP A 186 -12.38 0.41 -2.44
C ASP A 186 -12.99 1.71 -1.91
N LYS A 187 -12.18 2.56 -1.28
CA LYS A 187 -12.66 3.75 -0.60
C LYS A 187 -12.48 5.01 -1.46
N LYS A 188 -13.56 5.73 -1.66
CA LYS A 188 -13.52 7.13 -2.07
C LYS A 188 -12.75 7.90 -1.00
N LYS A 189 -11.60 8.44 -1.34
CA LYS A 189 -10.73 9.12 -0.38
C LYS A 189 -11.21 10.52 -0.01
N TYR A 190 -11.89 11.18 -0.94
CA TYR A 190 -12.31 12.57 -0.77
C TYR A 190 -13.60 12.84 -1.53
N ASP A 191 -14.46 13.70 -0.97
CA ASP A 191 -15.49 14.41 -1.71
C ASP A 191 -14.88 15.77 -2.10
N LEU A 192 -14.88 16.09 -3.38
CA LEU A 192 -14.43 17.38 -3.91
C LEU A 192 -15.65 18.23 -4.24
N ALA A 193 -15.82 19.34 -3.53
CA ALA A 193 -16.77 20.37 -3.89
C ALA A 193 -16.06 21.44 -4.73
N ILE A 194 -16.57 21.69 -5.93
CA ILE A 194 -16.10 22.79 -6.79
C ILE A 194 -17.14 23.89 -6.67
N LEU A 195 -16.75 24.99 -6.02
CA LEU A 195 -17.57 26.18 -5.97
C LEU A 195 -17.37 26.95 -7.28
N VAL A 196 -18.46 27.20 -7.97
CA VAL A 196 -18.46 27.98 -9.21
C VAL A 196 -19.24 29.26 -8.96
N ASP A 197 -18.60 30.39 -9.20
CA ASP A 197 -19.28 31.68 -9.24
C ASP A 197 -20.02 31.76 -10.59
N PRO A 198 -21.37 31.88 -10.61
CA PRO A 198 -22.12 31.96 -11.85
C PRO A 198 -21.77 33.19 -12.68
N ASP A 199 -21.24 34.23 -12.06
CA ASP A 199 -20.85 35.49 -12.70
C ASP A 199 -19.36 35.54 -13.10
N ASP A 200 -18.57 34.46 -12.87
CA ASP A 200 -17.18 34.36 -13.30
C ASP A 200 -17.10 34.26 -14.84
N PRO A 201 -16.44 35.20 -15.52
CA PRO A 201 -16.27 35.14 -16.96
C PRO A 201 -15.41 33.96 -17.45
N ASN A 202 -14.67 33.28 -16.53
CA ASN A 202 -13.89 32.09 -16.82
C ASN A 202 -14.13 30.99 -15.79
N PRO A 203 -15.36 30.47 -15.68
CA PRO A 203 -15.64 29.43 -14.69
C PRO A 203 -14.82 28.17 -14.98
N PRO A 204 -14.41 27.43 -13.94
CA PRO A 204 -13.69 26.14 -14.10
C PRO A 204 -14.63 25.03 -14.60
N SER A 205 -15.43 25.34 -15.63
CA SER A 205 -16.50 24.50 -16.16
C SER A 205 -16.02 23.54 -17.23
N ASP A 206 -14.81 23.07 -17.16
CA ASP A 206 -14.40 22.04 -18.10
C ASP A 206 -15.01 20.70 -17.66
N GLU A 207 -16.08 20.28 -18.36
CA GLU A 207 -16.68 18.94 -18.25
C GLU A 207 -15.60 17.85 -18.28
N LYS A 208 -14.48 18.11 -18.93
CA LYS A 208 -13.34 17.22 -19.04
C LYS A 208 -12.58 17.10 -17.73
N LEU A 209 -12.39 18.21 -16.99
CA LEU A 209 -11.82 18.21 -15.64
C LEU A 209 -12.72 17.40 -14.70
N CYS A 210 -14.02 17.68 -14.73
CA CYS A 210 -15.02 16.99 -13.93
C CYS A 210 -15.09 15.49 -14.23
N ARG A 211 -15.07 15.08 -15.49
CA ARG A 211 -15.04 13.67 -15.91
C ARG A 211 -13.74 12.97 -15.49
N ASN A 212 -12.61 13.65 -15.52
CA ASN A 212 -11.33 13.07 -15.10
C ASN A 212 -11.27 12.87 -13.58
N LEU A 213 -11.77 13.81 -12.79
CA LEU A 213 -11.90 13.69 -11.35
C LEU A 213 -12.86 12.57 -10.94
N SER A 214 -14.00 12.44 -11.64
CA SER A 214 -14.97 11.35 -11.40
C SER A 214 -14.37 9.96 -11.66
N LYS A 215 -13.51 9.82 -12.68
CA LYS A 215 -12.82 8.55 -12.98
C LYS A 215 -11.81 8.14 -11.90
N GLN A 216 -11.36 9.09 -11.10
CA GLN A 216 -10.44 8.83 -9.98
C GLN A 216 -11.17 8.51 -8.66
N GLY A 217 -12.48 8.28 -8.70
CA GLY A 217 -13.27 7.87 -7.53
C GLY A 217 -13.77 9.02 -6.65
N THR A 218 -13.70 10.25 -7.14
CA THR A 218 -14.20 11.44 -6.44
C THR A 218 -15.69 11.68 -6.79
N ARG A 219 -16.53 11.90 -5.79
CA ARG A 219 -17.94 12.30 -6.00
C ARG A 219 -18.00 13.82 -6.15
N GLN A 220 -18.61 14.29 -7.23
CA GLN A 220 -18.80 15.71 -7.45
C GLN A 220 -20.14 16.14 -6.88
N VAL A 221 -20.14 17.22 -6.12
CA VAL A 221 -21.34 17.94 -5.72
C VAL A 221 -21.23 19.33 -6.34
N PHE A 222 -22.11 19.63 -7.29
CA PHE A 222 -22.28 20.99 -7.79
C PHE A 222 -23.28 21.70 -6.88
N MET A 223 -22.91 22.85 -6.35
CA MET A 223 -23.83 23.79 -5.70
C MET A 223 -23.90 25.05 -6.52
#